data_51e641c32994437cfae8868501b79c54
#
_entry.id   51e641c32994437cfae8868501b79c54
#
_cell.length_a   1.000
_cell.length_b   1.000
_cell.length_c   1.000
_cell.angle_alpha   90.00
_cell.angle_beta   90.00
_cell.angle_gamma   90.00
#
_symmetry.space_group_name_H-M   'P 1'
#
loop_
_entity.id
_entity.type
_entity.pdbx_description
1 polymer ?
#
loop_
_entity_poly.entity_id
_entity_poly.type
_entity_poly.pdbx_seq_one_letter_code
_entity_poly.pdbx_strand_id
1 'polypeptide(L)'
;EMCIRDSKKMPDIIVEDGVAVRAIKRVYGEVSGDVKHAFEPKDICEIADGKRPGDVEAAKQAFAELGEIAGDAMATAVTLVDGLIVIGGGITAARKYIMPSLLKELRGKMHTITGEELNRVQMKVYDLDNEEEFKEFAKGDQRALKVYGTDRYVAYDPQKRIGVMISKLGASNAISVGAYAFALSQLDAQKQQ
;
A
#
# COMPACT_ATOMS: atom_id res chain seq x y z
N GLU A 1 -9.23 -7.25 11.82
CA GLU A 1 -10.09 -7.54 10.66
C GLU A 1 -10.42 -6.21 9.98
N MET A 2 -10.14 -6.10 8.67
CA MET A 2 -10.49 -4.90 7.89
C MET A 2 -11.96 -4.96 7.43
N CYS A 3 -12.87 -5.01 8.40
CA CYS A 3 -14.32 -5.02 8.17
C CYS A 3 -14.93 -3.61 8.14
N ILE A 4 -14.12 -2.56 7.91
CA ILE A 4 -14.54 -1.16 8.10
C ILE A 4 -15.40 -0.66 6.94
N ARG A 5 -15.34 -1.29 5.77
CA ARG A 5 -16.08 -0.89 4.56
C ARG A 5 -16.15 -2.00 3.53
N ASP A 6 -17.04 -1.84 2.57
CA ASP A 6 -17.17 -2.69 1.40
C ASP A 6 -15.93 -2.61 0.51
N SER A 7 -15.64 -3.71 -0.17
CA SER A 7 -14.68 -3.71 -1.27
C SER A 7 -15.18 -2.84 -2.43
N LYS A 8 -14.28 -2.07 -3.04
CA LYS A 8 -14.60 -1.23 -4.20
C LYS A 8 -15.32 -1.99 -5.32
N LYS A 9 -14.97 -3.25 -5.55
CA LYS A 9 -15.50 -4.06 -6.65
C LYS A 9 -16.63 -5.02 -6.26
N MET A 10 -16.79 -5.25 -4.97
CA MET A 10 -17.78 -6.18 -4.44
C MET A 10 -18.53 -5.52 -3.29
N PRO A 11 -19.66 -4.84 -3.57
CA PRO A 11 -20.50 -4.29 -2.53
C PRO A 11 -20.90 -5.37 -1.51
N ASP A 12 -21.05 -4.98 -0.26
CA ASP A 12 -21.39 -5.84 0.88
C ASP A 12 -20.32 -6.92 1.22
N ILE A 13 -19.17 -6.91 0.54
CA ILE A 13 -18.03 -7.79 0.83
C ILE A 13 -16.90 -6.99 1.47
N ILE A 14 -16.32 -7.51 2.53
CA ILE A 14 -15.24 -6.84 3.26
C ILE A 14 -14.00 -6.67 2.37
N VAL A 15 -13.25 -5.59 2.59
CA VAL A 15 -12.02 -5.28 1.83
C VAL A 15 -11.02 -6.42 1.88
N GLU A 16 -10.92 -7.13 3.01
CA GLU A 16 -9.99 -8.26 3.17
C GLU A 16 -10.18 -9.34 2.10
N ASP A 17 -11.43 -9.62 1.68
CA ASP A 17 -11.72 -10.58 0.62
C ASP A 17 -11.22 -10.15 -0.76
N GLY A 18 -10.94 -8.86 -0.93
CA GLY A 18 -10.33 -8.31 -2.15
C GLY A 18 -8.80 -8.22 -2.12
N VAL A 19 -8.16 -8.32 -0.93
CA VAL A 19 -6.71 -8.14 -0.78
C VAL A 19 -5.99 -9.35 -0.19
N ALA A 20 -6.72 -10.40 0.17
CA ALA A 20 -6.16 -11.64 0.68
C ALA A 20 -5.72 -12.61 -0.43
N VAL A 21 -5.00 -13.66 -0.06
CA VAL A 21 -4.58 -14.75 -0.96
C VAL A 21 -5.75 -15.31 -1.77
N ARG A 22 -6.91 -15.48 -1.15
CA ARG A 22 -8.12 -15.99 -1.79
C ARG A 22 -8.62 -15.10 -2.93
N ALA A 23 -8.41 -13.79 -2.86
CA ALA A 23 -8.77 -12.86 -3.93
C ALA A 23 -8.00 -13.15 -5.23
N ILE A 24 -6.68 -13.34 -5.13
CA ILE A 24 -5.84 -13.65 -6.29
C ILE A 24 -6.30 -14.95 -6.94
N LYS A 25 -6.52 -15.99 -6.14
CA LYS A 25 -6.97 -17.32 -6.62
C LYS A 25 -8.34 -17.22 -7.30
N ARG A 26 -9.26 -16.45 -6.69
CA ARG A 26 -10.60 -16.22 -7.24
C ARG A 26 -10.54 -15.51 -8.58
N VAL A 27 -9.88 -14.36 -8.64
CA VAL A 27 -9.83 -13.55 -9.88
C VAL A 27 -9.12 -14.30 -11.00
N TYR A 28 -8.00 -14.97 -10.69
CA TYR A 28 -7.33 -15.81 -11.67
C TYR A 28 -8.26 -16.89 -12.22
N GLY A 29 -8.95 -17.63 -11.35
CA GLY A 29 -9.87 -18.68 -11.75
C GLY A 29 -11.06 -18.18 -12.57
N GLU A 30 -11.64 -17.05 -12.18
CA GLU A 30 -12.77 -16.41 -12.89
C GLU A 30 -12.37 -15.97 -14.31
N VAL A 31 -11.17 -15.37 -14.47
CA VAL A 31 -10.71 -14.82 -15.75
C VAL A 31 -10.13 -15.91 -16.66
N SER A 32 -9.33 -16.83 -16.13
CA SER A 32 -8.72 -17.90 -16.89
C SER A 32 -9.67 -19.08 -17.21
N GLY A 33 -10.80 -19.15 -16.52
CA GLY A 33 -11.71 -20.31 -16.56
C GLY A 33 -11.24 -21.51 -15.71
N ASP A 34 -10.17 -21.37 -14.93
CA ASP A 34 -9.72 -22.40 -13.98
C ASP A 34 -10.55 -22.37 -12.71
N VAL A 35 -11.75 -22.96 -12.78
CA VAL A 35 -12.70 -23.02 -11.65
C VAL A 35 -12.21 -23.85 -10.46
N LYS A 36 -11.13 -24.62 -10.60
CA LYS A 36 -10.59 -25.42 -9.50
C LYS A 36 -9.69 -24.65 -8.56
N HIS A 37 -9.28 -23.43 -8.93
CA HIS A 37 -8.38 -22.58 -8.14
C HIS A 37 -7.13 -23.35 -7.63
N ALA A 38 -6.59 -24.22 -8.50
CA ALA A 38 -5.52 -25.15 -8.13
C ALA A 38 -4.17 -24.46 -7.85
N PHE A 39 -4.01 -23.21 -8.33
CA PHE A 39 -2.75 -22.47 -8.21
C PHE A 39 -2.66 -21.67 -6.91
N GLU A 40 -1.49 -21.69 -6.30
CA GLU A 40 -1.15 -20.77 -5.20
C GLU A 40 -0.67 -19.41 -5.74
N PRO A 41 -0.70 -18.31 -4.96
CA PRO A 41 -0.26 -16.98 -5.42
C PRO A 41 1.15 -16.98 -6.03
N LYS A 42 2.04 -17.82 -5.53
CA LYS A 42 3.38 -17.99 -6.10
C LYS A 42 3.30 -18.53 -7.52
N ASP A 43 2.49 -19.59 -7.74
CA ASP A 43 2.29 -20.20 -9.05
C ASP A 43 1.71 -19.18 -10.03
N ILE A 44 0.70 -18.42 -9.60
CA ILE A 44 0.07 -17.35 -10.40
C ILE A 44 1.08 -16.25 -10.72
N CYS A 45 1.98 -15.90 -9.81
CA CYS A 45 3.06 -14.95 -10.07
C CYS A 45 4.06 -15.50 -11.11
N GLU A 46 4.41 -16.79 -11.05
CA GLU A 46 5.26 -17.45 -12.05
C GLU A 46 4.57 -17.49 -13.43
N ILE A 47 3.25 -17.68 -13.48
CA ILE A 47 2.46 -17.59 -14.71
C ILE A 47 2.51 -16.16 -15.26
N ALA A 48 2.27 -15.14 -14.42
CA ALA A 48 2.37 -13.75 -14.83
C ALA A 48 3.76 -13.37 -15.37
N ASP A 49 4.81 -14.02 -14.86
CA ASP A 49 6.19 -13.88 -15.31
C ASP A 49 6.50 -14.65 -16.61
N GLY A 50 5.57 -15.48 -17.10
CA GLY A 50 5.80 -16.39 -18.23
C GLY A 50 6.74 -17.57 -17.92
N LYS A 51 6.99 -17.84 -16.63
CA LYS A 51 7.86 -18.95 -16.16
C LYS A 51 7.12 -20.26 -16.00
N ARG A 52 5.80 -20.22 -15.99
CA ARG A 52 4.92 -21.38 -15.82
C ARG A 52 3.78 -21.34 -16.84
N PRO A 53 3.34 -22.48 -17.38
CA PRO A 53 2.18 -22.54 -18.26
C PRO A 53 0.91 -22.06 -17.55
N GLY A 54 0.11 -21.26 -18.24
CA GLY A 54 -1.15 -20.72 -17.74
C GLY A 54 -1.55 -19.44 -18.48
N ASP A 55 -2.64 -18.82 -18.06
CA ASP A 55 -3.11 -17.56 -18.62
C ASP A 55 -2.36 -16.38 -17.98
N VAL A 56 -1.43 -15.82 -18.75
CA VAL A 56 -0.56 -14.70 -18.29
C VAL A 56 -1.35 -13.43 -18.00
N GLU A 57 -2.35 -13.13 -18.85
CA GLU A 57 -3.13 -11.91 -18.67
C GLU A 57 -4.09 -12.03 -17.49
N ALA A 58 -4.72 -13.20 -17.30
CA ALA A 58 -5.52 -13.47 -16.10
C ALA A 58 -4.68 -13.36 -14.82
N ALA A 59 -3.44 -13.86 -14.84
CA ALA A 59 -2.53 -13.78 -13.71
C ALA A 59 -2.14 -12.31 -13.36
N LYS A 60 -1.82 -11.53 -14.38
CA LYS A 60 -1.53 -10.08 -14.19
C LYS A 60 -2.76 -9.33 -13.67
N GLN A 61 -3.94 -9.64 -14.23
CA GLN A 61 -5.19 -9.02 -13.81
C GLN A 61 -5.50 -9.33 -12.35
N ALA A 62 -5.26 -10.55 -11.87
CA ALA A 62 -5.51 -10.94 -10.48
C ALA A 62 -4.70 -10.07 -9.49
N PHE A 63 -3.43 -9.81 -9.78
CA PHE A 63 -2.60 -8.93 -8.95
C PHE A 63 -2.94 -7.44 -9.14
N ALA A 64 -3.32 -7.02 -10.33
CA ALA A 64 -3.72 -5.65 -10.60
C ALA A 64 -5.03 -5.30 -9.86
N GLU A 65 -5.99 -6.21 -9.82
CA GLU A 65 -7.24 -6.02 -9.07
C GLU A 65 -7.00 -5.93 -7.57
N LEU A 66 -6.13 -6.78 -7.03
CA LEU A 66 -5.70 -6.66 -5.63
C LEU A 66 -5.08 -5.29 -5.37
N GLY A 67 -4.21 -4.80 -6.24
CA GLY A 67 -3.60 -3.48 -6.15
C GLY A 67 -4.63 -2.35 -6.17
N GLU A 68 -5.65 -2.46 -7.01
CA GLU A 68 -6.75 -1.50 -7.12
C GLU A 68 -7.55 -1.42 -5.81
N ILE A 69 -7.98 -2.58 -5.28
CA ILE A 69 -8.76 -2.64 -4.04
C ILE A 69 -7.94 -2.17 -2.84
N ALA A 70 -6.66 -2.57 -2.76
CA ALA A 70 -5.75 -2.12 -1.72
C ALA A 70 -5.54 -0.59 -1.79
N GLY A 71 -5.32 -0.05 -2.98
CA GLY A 71 -5.15 1.39 -3.19
C GLY A 71 -6.38 2.19 -2.78
N ASP A 72 -7.58 1.69 -3.09
CA ASP A 72 -8.85 2.29 -2.66
C ASP A 72 -8.97 2.35 -1.13
N ALA A 73 -8.70 1.24 -0.46
CA ALA A 73 -8.76 1.15 0.99
C ALA A 73 -7.70 2.06 1.65
N MET A 74 -6.47 2.06 1.10
CA MET A 74 -5.37 2.90 1.58
C MET A 74 -5.66 4.39 1.39
N ALA A 75 -6.27 4.81 0.27
CA ALA A 75 -6.68 6.19 0.04
C ALA A 75 -7.63 6.69 1.14
N THR A 76 -8.54 5.84 1.58
CA THR A 76 -9.43 6.15 2.72
C THR A 76 -8.64 6.23 4.02
N ALA A 77 -7.77 5.24 4.29
CA ALA A 77 -7.00 5.17 5.54
C ALA A 77 -6.06 6.37 5.70
N VAL A 78 -5.32 6.75 4.66
CA VAL A 78 -4.36 7.89 4.73
C VAL A 78 -5.04 9.25 4.81
N THR A 79 -6.31 9.34 4.45
CA THR A 79 -7.10 10.56 4.68
C THR A 79 -7.41 10.76 6.17
N LEU A 80 -7.47 9.67 6.93
CA LEU A 80 -7.75 9.66 8.37
C LEU A 80 -6.48 9.64 9.21
N VAL A 81 -5.44 8.95 8.74
CA VAL A 81 -4.17 8.76 9.46
C VAL A 81 -3.02 9.21 8.58
N ASP A 82 -2.38 10.31 8.94
CA ASP A 82 -1.17 10.79 8.25
C ASP A 82 0.02 9.89 8.58
N GLY A 83 0.65 9.29 7.55
CA GLY A 83 1.77 8.37 7.72
C GLY A 83 2.22 7.69 6.45
N LEU A 84 3.37 7.01 6.50
CA LEU A 84 3.89 6.22 5.40
C LEU A 84 3.09 4.92 5.23
N ILE A 85 2.90 4.52 3.98
CA ILE A 85 2.33 3.21 3.64
C ILE A 85 3.49 2.24 3.42
N VAL A 86 3.60 1.23 4.29
CA VAL A 86 4.60 0.17 4.16
C VAL A 86 3.89 -1.16 3.92
N ILE A 87 4.09 -1.73 2.74
CA ILE A 87 3.46 -2.98 2.32
C ILE A 87 4.40 -4.14 2.63
N GLY A 88 3.92 -5.12 3.37
CA GLY A 88 4.69 -6.31 3.76
C GLY A 88 3.99 -7.61 3.38
N GLY A 89 4.64 -8.73 3.71
CA GLY A 89 4.10 -10.07 3.48
C GLY A 89 4.58 -10.73 2.18
N GLY A 90 4.24 -12.02 2.00
CA GLY A 90 4.72 -12.83 0.88
C GLY A 90 4.25 -12.35 -0.50
N ILE A 91 3.14 -11.63 -0.55
CA ILE A 91 2.54 -11.10 -1.79
C ILE A 91 3.40 -9.99 -2.44
N THR A 92 4.34 -9.41 -1.69
CA THR A 92 5.24 -8.35 -2.17
C THR A 92 6.17 -8.83 -3.29
N ALA A 93 6.37 -10.14 -3.46
CA ALA A 93 7.08 -10.71 -4.62
C ALA A 93 6.42 -10.34 -5.96
N ALA A 94 5.09 -10.11 -5.97
CA ALA A 94 4.34 -9.69 -7.14
C ALA A 94 4.23 -8.15 -7.28
N ARG A 95 5.09 -7.37 -6.59
CA ARG A 95 5.09 -5.90 -6.55
C ARG A 95 4.86 -5.26 -7.92
N LYS A 96 5.56 -5.74 -8.95
CA LYS A 96 5.51 -5.17 -10.30
C LYS A 96 4.13 -5.20 -10.95
N TYR A 97 3.24 -6.08 -10.49
CA TYR A 97 1.86 -6.19 -10.95
C TYR A 97 0.87 -5.47 -10.03
N ILE A 98 1.19 -5.34 -8.74
CA ILE A 98 0.33 -4.74 -7.72
C ILE A 98 0.49 -3.22 -7.68
N MET A 99 1.73 -2.73 -7.61
CA MET A 99 2.03 -1.30 -7.38
C MET A 99 1.47 -0.35 -8.42
N PRO A 100 1.48 -0.65 -9.73
CA PRO A 100 0.94 0.28 -10.72
C PRO A 100 -0.54 0.58 -10.50
N SER A 101 -1.35 -0.42 -10.20
CA SER A 101 -2.79 -0.26 -9.94
C SER A 101 -3.04 0.43 -8.59
N LEU A 102 -2.29 0.08 -7.56
CA LEU A 102 -2.37 0.69 -6.24
C LEU A 102 -2.03 2.19 -6.30
N LEU A 103 -0.93 2.56 -6.93
CA LEU A 103 -0.53 3.96 -7.09
C LEU A 103 -1.52 4.74 -7.97
N LYS A 104 -2.06 4.10 -9.01
CA LYS A 104 -3.11 4.69 -9.85
C LYS A 104 -4.34 5.07 -9.02
N GLU A 105 -4.76 4.22 -8.08
CA GLU A 105 -5.86 4.52 -7.17
C GLU A 105 -5.54 5.68 -6.23
N LEU A 106 -4.38 5.66 -5.57
CA LEU A 106 -3.97 6.72 -4.65
C LEU A 106 -3.82 8.08 -5.37
N ARG A 107 -3.32 8.08 -6.60
CA ARG A 107 -3.12 9.27 -7.45
C ARG A 107 -4.35 9.62 -8.28
N GLY A 108 -5.41 8.85 -8.13
CA GLY A 108 -6.64 9.00 -8.89
C GLY A 108 -7.39 10.29 -8.55
N LYS A 109 -8.44 10.53 -9.30
CA LYS A 109 -9.31 11.69 -9.15
C LYS A 109 -10.75 11.26 -8.91
N MET A 110 -11.49 12.11 -8.24
CA MET A 110 -12.91 12.00 -8.01
C MET A 110 -13.61 13.24 -8.58
N HIS A 111 -14.89 13.13 -8.85
CA HIS A 111 -15.67 14.26 -9.33
C HIS A 111 -16.78 14.59 -8.34
N THR A 112 -17.03 15.88 -8.15
CA THR A 112 -18.20 16.34 -7.43
C THR A 112 -19.46 16.10 -8.29
N ILE A 113 -20.64 16.23 -7.70
CA ILE A 113 -21.91 16.15 -8.43
C ILE A 113 -22.03 17.25 -9.51
N THR A 114 -21.29 18.35 -9.34
CA THR A 114 -21.22 19.46 -10.30
C THR A 114 -20.16 19.27 -11.38
N GLY A 115 -19.40 18.14 -11.35
CA GLY A 115 -18.39 17.79 -12.34
C GLY A 115 -17.00 18.37 -12.05
N GLU A 116 -16.80 19.04 -10.91
CA GLU A 116 -15.47 19.51 -10.50
C GLU A 116 -14.56 18.33 -10.17
N GLU A 117 -13.32 18.35 -10.67
CA GLU A 117 -12.34 17.30 -10.48
C GLU A 117 -11.50 17.56 -9.20
N LEU A 118 -11.45 16.58 -8.33
CA LEU A 118 -10.68 16.61 -7.08
C LEU A 118 -9.71 15.44 -7.01
N ASN A 119 -8.53 15.65 -6.44
CA ASN A 119 -7.64 14.55 -6.14
C ASN A 119 -8.26 13.63 -5.08
N ARG A 120 -8.15 12.32 -5.29
CA ARG A 120 -8.64 11.31 -4.34
C ARG A 120 -7.95 11.42 -2.98
N VAL A 121 -6.63 11.63 -2.99
CA VAL A 121 -5.82 11.93 -1.81
C VAL A 121 -5.26 13.35 -1.99
N GLN A 122 -5.46 14.23 -1.01
CA GLN A 122 -4.97 15.61 -1.09
C GLN A 122 -3.44 15.73 -1.03
N MET A 123 -2.77 14.69 -0.52
CA MET A 123 -1.33 14.61 -0.42
C MET A 123 -0.72 14.14 -1.76
N LYS A 124 0.46 14.65 -2.11
CA LYS A 124 1.23 14.10 -3.23
C LYS A 124 1.76 12.73 -2.87
N VAL A 125 1.46 11.73 -3.69
CA VAL A 125 1.80 10.32 -3.45
C VAL A 125 3.06 9.95 -4.20
N TYR A 126 4.04 9.37 -3.50
CA TYR A 126 5.34 8.96 -4.00
C TYR A 126 5.55 7.46 -3.85
N ASP A 127 6.10 6.81 -4.90
CA ASP A 127 6.67 5.46 -4.82
C ASP A 127 8.09 5.57 -4.25
N LEU A 128 8.28 5.24 -2.97
CA LEU A 128 9.58 5.34 -2.31
C LEU A 128 10.57 4.22 -2.72
N ASP A 129 10.12 3.24 -3.48
CA ASP A 129 11.00 2.24 -4.10
C ASP A 129 11.52 2.72 -5.46
N ASN A 130 10.96 3.81 -6.01
CA ASN A 130 11.52 4.53 -7.14
C ASN A 130 12.55 5.56 -6.64
N GLU A 131 13.76 5.49 -7.14
CA GLU A 131 14.88 6.32 -6.64
C GLU A 131 14.67 7.82 -6.87
N GLU A 132 14.09 8.20 -7.99
CA GLU A 132 13.82 9.61 -8.33
C GLU A 132 12.71 10.17 -7.45
N GLU A 133 11.60 9.43 -7.31
CA GLU A 133 10.49 9.82 -6.45
C GLU A 133 10.92 9.86 -4.97
N PHE A 134 11.77 8.93 -4.54
CA PHE A 134 12.34 8.94 -3.20
C PHE A 134 13.17 10.20 -2.92
N LYS A 135 14.05 10.60 -3.86
CA LYS A 135 14.86 11.82 -3.74
C LYS A 135 13.98 13.06 -3.65
N GLU A 136 12.93 13.13 -4.46
CA GLU A 136 11.97 14.24 -4.42
C GLU A 136 11.21 14.27 -3.08
N PHE A 137 10.72 13.12 -2.63
CA PHE A 137 10.05 12.96 -1.33
C PHE A 137 10.94 13.41 -0.18
N ALA A 138 12.20 12.95 -0.15
CA ALA A 138 13.17 13.27 0.91
C ALA A 138 13.58 14.74 0.92
N LYS A 139 13.66 15.38 -0.25
CA LYS A 139 14.01 16.79 -0.38
C LYS A 139 12.95 17.69 0.28
N GLY A 140 11.67 17.42 0.05
CA GLY A 140 10.56 18.24 0.54
C GLY A 140 10.62 19.69 0.08
N ASP A 141 9.91 20.57 0.82
CA ASP A 141 9.89 22.02 0.60
C ASP A 141 10.14 22.74 1.94
N GLN A 142 11.31 22.48 2.53
CA GLN A 142 11.65 23.05 3.85
C GLN A 142 11.86 24.55 3.75
N ARG A 143 11.16 25.29 4.61
CA ARG A 143 11.20 26.75 4.76
C ARG A 143 11.51 27.13 6.19
N ALA A 144 12.27 28.21 6.38
CA ALA A 144 12.47 28.81 7.69
C ALA A 144 11.34 29.79 7.99
N LEU A 145 10.52 29.50 8.99
CA LEU A 145 9.47 30.41 9.44
C LEU A 145 9.86 31.08 10.74
N LYS A 146 9.73 32.43 10.78
CA LYS A 146 9.95 33.19 12.01
C LYS A 146 8.77 32.96 12.96
N VAL A 147 9.06 32.59 14.20
CA VAL A 147 8.04 32.45 15.24
C VAL A 147 7.55 33.84 15.64
N TYR A 148 6.23 34.04 15.58
CA TYR A 148 5.62 35.33 15.89
C TYR A 148 6.04 35.85 17.28
N GLY A 149 6.38 37.13 17.37
CA GLY A 149 6.78 37.79 18.63
C GLY A 149 8.21 37.40 19.12
N THR A 150 9.02 36.69 18.32
CA THR A 150 10.37 36.29 18.71
C THR A 150 11.36 36.44 17.56
N ASP A 151 12.66 36.30 17.83
CA ASP A 151 13.70 36.24 16.80
C ASP A 151 14.08 34.76 16.43
N ARG A 152 13.29 33.80 16.91
CA ARG A 152 13.50 32.39 16.65
C ARG A 152 12.90 31.97 15.31
N TYR A 153 13.60 31.14 14.57
CA TYR A 153 13.13 30.48 13.35
C TYR A 153 12.95 28.98 13.60
N VAL A 154 11.95 28.42 12.95
CA VAL A 154 11.68 26.96 12.95
C VAL A 154 11.64 26.47 11.51
N ALA A 155 12.14 25.25 11.30
CA ALA A 155 11.99 24.57 10.04
C ALA A 155 10.54 24.12 9.88
N TYR A 156 9.95 24.42 8.73
CA TYR A 156 8.58 24.03 8.38
C TYR A 156 8.55 23.51 6.94
N ASP A 157 7.88 22.40 6.73
CA ASP A 157 7.66 21.83 5.41
C ASP A 157 6.14 21.87 5.12
N PRO A 158 5.68 22.76 4.23
CA PRO A 158 4.27 22.87 3.87
C PRO A 158 3.79 21.77 2.91
N GLN A 159 4.71 21.00 2.34
CA GLN A 159 4.36 20.00 1.35
C GLN A 159 3.63 18.82 2.00
N LYS A 160 2.34 18.71 1.73
CA LYS A 160 1.57 17.53 2.08
C LYS A 160 1.97 16.38 1.14
N ARG A 161 2.64 15.37 1.67
CA ARG A 161 3.11 14.23 0.89
C ARG A 161 2.99 12.93 1.66
N ILE A 162 2.80 11.85 0.94
CA ILE A 162 2.78 10.49 1.47
C ILE A 162 3.66 9.58 0.62
N GLY A 163 4.36 8.68 1.27
CA GLY A 163 5.20 7.69 0.62
C GLY A 163 4.59 6.30 0.72
N VAL A 164 4.73 5.54 -0.35
CA VAL A 164 4.35 4.13 -0.42
C VAL A 164 5.60 3.32 -0.73
N MET A 165 5.86 2.26 0.03
CA MET A 165 7.02 1.40 -0.17
C MET A 165 6.75 -0.05 0.20
N ILE A 166 7.58 -0.94 -0.33
CA ILE A 166 7.63 -2.34 0.12
C ILE A 166 8.58 -2.45 1.31
N SER A 167 8.18 -3.25 2.31
CA SER A 167 9.04 -3.55 3.45
C SER A 167 10.33 -4.24 3.00
N LYS A 168 11.47 -3.58 3.24
CA LYS A 168 12.79 -4.12 2.91
C LYS A 168 13.24 -5.20 3.90
N LEU A 169 12.69 -5.17 5.10
CA LEU A 169 13.05 -6.13 6.15
C LEU A 169 12.42 -7.51 5.91
N GLY A 170 11.31 -7.57 5.18
CA GLY A 170 10.49 -8.77 5.02
C GLY A 170 9.67 -9.09 6.28
N ALA A 171 8.58 -9.84 6.11
CA ALA A 171 7.63 -10.10 7.20
C ALA A 171 8.26 -10.87 8.37
N SER A 172 9.00 -11.95 8.10
CA SER A 172 9.61 -12.79 9.15
C SER A 172 10.64 -12.03 9.99
N ASN A 173 11.52 -11.26 9.33
CA ASN A 173 12.52 -10.45 10.04
C ASN A 173 11.88 -9.32 10.83
N ALA A 174 10.84 -8.66 10.28
CA ALA A 174 10.12 -7.60 10.97
C ALA A 174 9.45 -8.12 12.26
N ILE A 175 8.80 -9.29 12.19
CA ILE A 175 8.20 -9.95 13.35
C ILE A 175 9.26 -10.27 14.40
N SER A 176 10.40 -10.87 13.99
CA SER A 176 11.48 -11.24 14.91
C SER A 176 12.08 -10.00 15.60
N VAL A 177 12.43 -8.97 14.85
CA VAL A 177 12.96 -7.71 15.39
C VAL A 177 11.95 -7.05 16.33
N GLY A 178 10.66 -7.03 15.95
CA GLY A 178 9.60 -6.50 16.79
C GLY A 178 9.45 -7.25 18.12
N ALA A 179 9.51 -8.57 18.10
CA ALA A 179 9.46 -9.39 19.30
C ALA A 179 10.67 -9.12 20.24
N TYR A 180 11.89 -9.03 19.69
CA TYR A 180 13.07 -8.66 20.46
C TYR A 180 12.98 -7.25 21.05
N ALA A 181 12.59 -6.27 20.26
CA ALA A 181 12.44 -4.89 20.72
C ALA A 181 11.40 -4.80 21.86
N PHE A 182 10.28 -5.50 21.73
CA PHE A 182 9.26 -5.58 22.77
C PHE A 182 9.81 -6.21 24.06
N ALA A 183 10.49 -7.36 23.95
CA ALA A 183 11.09 -8.03 25.12
C ALA A 183 12.11 -7.14 25.84
N LEU A 184 12.97 -6.45 25.11
CA LEU A 184 13.93 -5.50 25.67
C LEU A 184 13.23 -4.35 26.39
N SER A 185 12.18 -3.78 25.79
CA SER A 185 11.42 -2.69 26.41
C SER A 185 10.78 -3.12 27.75
N GLN A 186 10.30 -4.35 27.82
CA GLN A 186 9.75 -4.91 29.08
C GLN A 186 10.82 -5.07 30.16
N LEU A 187 12.02 -5.56 29.79
CA LEU A 187 13.14 -5.70 30.72
C LEU A 187 13.61 -4.32 31.25
N ASP A 188 13.66 -3.30 30.39
CA ASP A 188 14.05 -1.96 30.81
C ASP A 188 13.02 -1.32 31.73
N ALA A 189 11.73 -1.54 31.48
CA ALA A 189 10.66 -1.08 32.36
C ALA A 189 10.74 -1.74 33.76
N GLN A 190 11.10 -3.02 33.84
CA GLN A 190 11.27 -3.73 35.13
C GLN A 190 12.48 -3.21 35.94
N LYS A 191 13.54 -2.70 35.27
CA LYS A 191 14.73 -2.16 35.95
C LYS A 191 14.49 -0.76 36.53
N GLN A 192 13.44 -0.08 36.11
CA GLN A 192 13.07 1.26 36.57
C GLN A 192 12.08 1.25 37.75
N GLN A 193 11.59 0.08 38.15
CA GLN A 193 10.79 -0.17 39.37
C GLN A 193 11.67 -0.64 40.52
#